data_2d1c6ee419e98312d4c7b51aaf6d5b19
#
_entry.id   2d1c6ee419e98312d4c7b51aaf6d5b19
#
_cell.length_a   1.000
_cell.length_b   1.000
_cell.length_c   1.000
_cell.angle_alpha   90.00
_cell.angle_beta   90.00
_cell.angle_gamma   90.00
#
_symmetry.space_group_name_H-M   'P 1'
#
loop_
_entity.id
_entity.type
_entity.pdbx_description
1 polymer ?
#
loop_
_entity_poly.entity_id
_entity_poly.type
_entity_poly.pdbx_seq_one_letter_code
_entity_poly.pdbx_strand_id
1 'polypeptide(L)'
;MNWSNLCAEVNGFIDLFFPPACLLCHAPRGESPDPSLCTHCLGGFLPLTSPCCPRCALPFATIGGGDHVCGECLLQPPAFSWTTAAGLYEETLRHAIHRFKFDGCLVLDRPLARLLDTAWQRTAPNWTPDLIVPVPLHPRRLSQRTYNQALLIARELGRSRQIPVDAQLLVRVRPTVAQAGLTARERHRNLLGAFALTRPLSGEKILLVDDVMTTGTTARICATALHGEGAGEVGVAVLARARRNSLLGLETTLSREVEEIGG
;
A
#
# COMPACT_ATOMS: atom_id res chain seq x y z
N MET A 1 39.22 -21.68 -10.55
CA MET A 1 37.90 -21.46 -11.18
C MET A 1 37.00 -20.85 -10.16
N ASN A 2 36.51 -19.61 -10.38
CA ASN A 2 35.77 -18.83 -9.38
C ASN A 2 34.29 -19.24 -9.47
N TRP A 3 33.71 -19.73 -8.39
CA TRP A 3 32.31 -20.21 -8.34
C TRP A 3 31.31 -19.15 -8.82
N SER A 4 31.61 -17.87 -8.63
CA SER A 4 30.79 -16.76 -9.12
C SER A 4 30.68 -16.68 -10.65
N ASN A 5 31.79 -16.98 -11.37
CA ASN A 5 31.79 -16.95 -12.84
C ASN A 5 31.02 -18.16 -13.41
N LEU A 6 31.16 -19.34 -12.81
CA LEU A 6 30.42 -20.52 -13.22
C LEU A 6 28.89 -20.36 -13.04
N CYS A 7 28.46 -19.77 -11.94
CA CYS A 7 27.04 -19.46 -11.71
C CYS A 7 26.52 -18.43 -12.73
N ALA A 8 27.31 -17.43 -13.12
CA ALA A 8 26.92 -16.45 -14.12
C ALA A 8 26.75 -17.06 -15.51
N GLU A 9 27.68 -17.94 -15.92
CA GLU A 9 27.61 -18.64 -17.20
C GLU A 9 26.42 -19.62 -17.26
N VAL A 10 26.16 -20.37 -16.18
CA VAL A 10 25.01 -21.28 -16.09
C VAL A 10 23.69 -20.51 -16.14
N ASN A 11 23.60 -19.38 -15.43
CA ASN A 11 22.42 -18.53 -15.49
C ASN A 11 22.21 -17.93 -16.89
N GLY A 12 23.29 -17.49 -17.58
CA GLY A 12 23.19 -16.99 -18.93
C GLY A 12 22.72 -18.06 -19.94
N PHE A 13 23.10 -19.32 -19.73
CA PHE A 13 22.63 -20.44 -20.55
C PHE A 13 21.15 -20.78 -20.28
N ILE A 14 20.73 -20.72 -19.03
CA ILE A 14 19.31 -20.91 -18.65
C ILE A 14 18.45 -19.76 -19.20
N ASP A 15 18.92 -18.53 -19.10
CA ASP A 15 18.21 -17.34 -19.62
C ASP A 15 18.03 -17.34 -21.14
N LEU A 16 18.88 -18.09 -21.88
CA LEU A 16 18.74 -18.25 -23.32
C LEU A 16 17.51 -19.09 -23.70
N PHE A 17 17.19 -20.11 -22.91
CA PHE A 17 16.03 -21.00 -23.13
C PHE A 17 14.80 -20.58 -22.34
N PHE A 18 15.00 -19.94 -21.18
CA PHE A 18 13.95 -19.47 -20.27
C PHE A 18 14.24 -18.01 -19.90
N PRO A 19 14.05 -17.08 -20.85
CA PRO A 19 14.32 -15.68 -20.56
C PRO A 19 13.47 -15.19 -19.38
N PRO A 20 14.05 -14.41 -18.46
CA PRO A 20 13.32 -13.91 -17.32
C PRO A 20 12.08 -13.12 -17.78
N ALA A 21 10.92 -13.55 -17.33
CA ALA A 21 9.63 -12.94 -17.65
C ALA A 21 9.24 -11.88 -16.63
N CYS A 22 8.53 -10.87 -17.09
CA CYS A 22 7.92 -9.86 -16.23
C CYS A 22 6.87 -10.50 -15.32
N LEU A 23 6.95 -10.26 -14.01
CA LEU A 23 6.01 -10.81 -13.04
C LEU A 23 4.58 -10.28 -13.21
N LEU A 24 4.41 -9.17 -13.94
CA LEU A 24 3.10 -8.56 -14.13
C LEU A 24 2.45 -8.91 -15.46
N CYS A 25 3.15 -8.82 -16.58
CA CYS A 25 2.59 -9.06 -17.91
C CYS A 25 3.08 -10.36 -18.58
N HIS A 26 4.01 -11.09 -17.95
CA HIS A 26 4.63 -12.32 -18.45
C HIS A 26 5.42 -12.18 -19.77
N ALA A 27 5.51 -10.98 -20.34
CA ALA A 27 6.40 -10.73 -21.48
C ALA A 27 7.88 -10.88 -21.06
N PRO A 28 8.80 -11.18 -22.01
CA PRO A 28 10.22 -11.15 -21.71
C PRO A 28 10.61 -9.83 -21.06
N ARG A 29 11.36 -9.90 -19.96
CA ARG A 29 11.69 -8.70 -19.16
C ARG A 29 12.62 -7.76 -19.91
N GLY A 30 13.53 -8.32 -20.72
CA GLY A 30 14.55 -7.55 -21.41
C GLY A 30 15.53 -6.85 -20.45
N GLU A 31 16.16 -5.82 -20.91
CA GLU A 31 17.02 -4.94 -20.10
C GLU A 31 16.15 -3.97 -19.30
N SER A 32 15.73 -4.39 -18.12
CA SER A 32 14.94 -3.58 -17.21
C SER A 32 15.75 -3.23 -15.96
N PRO A 33 15.64 -2.01 -15.41
CA PRO A 33 16.28 -1.63 -14.16
C PRO A 33 15.71 -2.39 -12.95
N ASP A 34 14.52 -2.94 -13.06
CA ASP A 34 13.92 -3.78 -12.03
C ASP A 34 14.11 -5.27 -12.36
N PRO A 35 14.58 -6.11 -11.40
CA PRO A 35 14.82 -7.52 -11.64
C PRO A 35 13.55 -8.35 -11.81
N SER A 36 12.36 -7.76 -11.64
CA SER A 36 11.08 -8.46 -11.61
C SER A 36 10.07 -7.95 -12.65
N LEU A 37 10.22 -6.71 -13.11
CA LEU A 37 9.26 -6.06 -14.00
C LEU A 37 9.95 -5.59 -15.28
N CYS A 38 9.27 -5.64 -16.41
CA CYS A 38 9.77 -5.06 -17.66
C CYS A 38 9.62 -3.53 -17.67
N THR A 39 10.38 -2.87 -18.56
CA THR A 39 10.36 -1.41 -18.73
C THR A 39 8.97 -0.87 -19.05
N HIS A 40 8.17 -1.60 -19.84
CA HIS A 40 6.77 -1.23 -20.15
C HIS A 40 5.90 -1.18 -18.90
N CYS A 41 5.93 -2.22 -18.06
CA CYS A 41 5.17 -2.25 -16.81
C CYS A 41 5.65 -1.20 -15.80
N LEU A 42 6.96 -0.98 -15.71
CA LEU A 42 7.52 0.09 -14.86
C LEU A 42 7.08 1.47 -15.34
N GLY A 43 7.12 1.74 -16.64
CA GLY A 43 6.67 3.01 -17.23
C GLY A 43 5.17 3.26 -17.09
N GLY A 44 4.38 2.20 -16.93
CA GLY A 44 2.93 2.30 -16.70
C GLY A 44 2.54 2.61 -15.24
N PHE A 45 3.47 2.63 -14.30
CA PHE A 45 3.17 3.09 -12.94
C PHE A 45 3.14 4.62 -12.90
N LEU A 46 1.95 5.17 -12.69
CA LEU A 46 1.75 6.61 -12.55
C LEU A 46 2.15 7.04 -11.13
N PRO A 47 3.30 7.70 -10.95
CA PRO A 47 3.73 8.13 -9.62
C PRO A 47 2.80 9.21 -9.09
N LEU A 48 2.68 9.29 -7.78
CA LEU A 48 2.04 10.42 -7.15
C LEU A 48 2.98 11.63 -7.24
N THR A 49 2.50 12.69 -7.90
CA THR A 49 3.24 13.94 -8.10
C THR A 49 2.48 15.12 -7.52
N SER A 50 3.20 16.22 -7.24
CA SER A 50 2.61 17.51 -6.89
C SER A 50 1.75 18.06 -8.05
N PRO A 51 0.63 18.76 -7.78
CA PRO A 51 0.17 19.12 -6.45
C PRO A 51 -0.69 18.04 -5.77
N CYS A 52 -0.40 17.78 -4.51
CA CYS A 52 -1.16 16.85 -3.68
C CYS A 52 -1.28 17.35 -2.22
N CYS A 53 -2.17 16.73 -1.46
CA CYS A 53 -2.30 17.04 -0.03
C CYS A 53 -1.14 16.42 0.76
N PRO A 54 -0.31 17.20 1.48
CA PRO A 54 0.82 16.67 2.25
C PRO A 54 0.38 15.79 3.42
N ARG A 55 -0.88 15.89 3.86
CA ARG A 55 -1.43 15.02 4.90
C ARG A 55 -1.86 13.66 4.36
N CYS A 56 -2.81 13.64 3.42
CA CYS A 56 -3.46 12.39 2.98
C CYS A 56 -3.09 11.98 1.55
N ALA A 57 -2.11 12.62 0.94
CA ALA A 57 -1.63 12.35 -0.40
C ALA A 57 -2.73 12.39 -1.50
N LEU A 58 -3.85 13.11 -1.24
CA LEU A 58 -4.90 13.29 -2.25
C LEU A 58 -4.38 14.13 -3.40
N PRO A 59 -4.33 13.62 -4.64
CA PRO A 59 -3.90 14.41 -5.80
C PRO A 59 -4.97 15.45 -6.16
N PHE A 60 -4.52 16.63 -6.58
CA PHE A 60 -5.41 17.67 -7.11
C PHE A 60 -5.46 17.60 -8.64
N ALA A 61 -6.60 17.97 -9.21
CA ALA A 61 -6.80 17.96 -10.67
C ALA A 61 -6.22 19.20 -11.37
N THR A 62 -5.73 20.20 -10.60
CA THR A 62 -5.20 21.45 -11.14
C THR A 62 -3.82 21.27 -11.74
N ILE A 63 -3.60 21.83 -12.93
CA ILE A 63 -2.28 21.96 -13.55
C ILE A 63 -1.62 23.21 -12.95
N GLY A 64 -0.54 23.01 -12.20
CA GLY A 64 0.18 24.09 -11.51
C GLY A 64 -0.34 24.33 -10.07
N GLY A 65 0.47 25.02 -9.28
CA GLY A 65 0.25 25.23 -7.86
C GLY A 65 1.14 24.33 -7.00
N GLY A 66 1.27 24.67 -5.72
CA GLY A 66 2.02 23.90 -4.73
C GLY A 66 1.13 22.92 -3.97
N ASP A 67 1.77 22.02 -3.23
CA ASP A 67 1.09 21.14 -2.28
C ASP A 67 0.38 21.96 -1.20
N HIS A 68 -0.85 21.60 -0.91
CA HIS A 68 -1.65 22.24 0.13
C HIS A 68 -2.57 21.23 0.82
N VAL A 69 -2.99 21.54 2.04
CA VAL A 69 -3.88 20.65 2.80
C VAL A 69 -5.27 20.68 2.17
N CYS A 70 -5.83 19.51 1.84
CA CYS A 70 -7.16 19.41 1.24
C CYS A 70 -8.27 19.79 2.25
N GLY A 71 -9.44 20.19 1.74
CA GLY A 71 -10.56 20.63 2.57
C GLY A 71 -10.98 19.61 3.63
N GLU A 72 -10.95 18.31 3.34
CA GLU A 72 -11.25 17.26 4.32
C GLU A 72 -10.23 17.23 5.47
N CYS A 73 -8.92 17.34 5.16
CA CYS A 73 -7.89 17.38 6.18
C CYS A 73 -7.85 18.71 6.97
N LEU A 74 -8.38 19.80 6.42
CA LEU A 74 -8.58 21.06 7.13
C LEU A 74 -9.75 20.97 8.11
N LEU A 75 -10.88 20.44 7.65
CA LEU A 75 -12.09 20.32 8.47
C LEU A 75 -11.98 19.23 9.53
N GLN A 76 -11.32 18.13 9.21
CA GLN A 76 -11.10 16.98 10.09
C GLN A 76 -9.64 16.53 9.98
N PRO A 77 -8.73 17.16 10.72
CA PRO A 77 -7.33 16.78 10.72
C PRO A 77 -7.15 15.29 11.06
N PRO A 78 -6.41 14.52 10.25
CA PRO A 78 -6.12 13.14 10.59
C PRO A 78 -5.13 13.05 11.75
N ALA A 79 -5.18 11.95 12.49
CA ALA A 79 -4.21 11.66 13.55
C ALA A 79 -2.84 11.18 13.01
N PHE A 80 -2.63 11.12 11.71
CA PHE A 80 -1.33 10.90 11.10
C PHE A 80 -0.74 12.21 10.53
N SER A 81 0.58 12.34 10.55
CA SER A 81 1.28 13.56 10.15
C SER A 81 1.36 13.73 8.64
N TRP A 82 1.57 12.64 7.91
CA TRP A 82 1.77 12.62 6.47
C TRP A 82 1.41 11.26 5.88
N THR A 83 1.27 11.22 4.55
CA THR A 83 1.06 9.99 3.79
C THR A 83 1.97 9.96 2.57
N THR A 84 2.61 8.82 2.31
CA THR A 84 3.25 8.52 1.04
C THR A 84 2.45 7.46 0.28
N ALA A 85 2.45 7.56 -1.05
CA ALA A 85 1.90 6.55 -1.95
C ALA A 85 2.90 6.26 -3.08
N ALA A 86 3.07 4.99 -3.44
CA ALA A 86 3.93 4.63 -4.55
C ALA A 86 3.40 5.21 -5.88
N GLY A 87 2.09 5.29 -6.04
CA GLY A 87 1.46 5.91 -7.21
C GLY A 87 -0.04 6.09 -7.09
N LEU A 88 -0.65 6.43 -8.22
CA LEU A 88 -2.10 6.52 -8.37
C LEU A 88 -2.71 5.11 -8.50
N TYR A 89 -3.91 4.90 -7.94
CA TYR A 89 -4.66 3.65 -8.08
C TYR A 89 -5.32 3.58 -9.46
N GLU A 90 -4.49 3.51 -10.49
CA GLU A 90 -4.87 3.55 -11.91
C GLU A 90 -3.98 2.59 -12.70
N GLU A 91 -4.38 2.29 -13.91
CA GLU A 91 -3.61 1.56 -14.92
C GLU A 91 -2.83 0.36 -14.36
N THR A 92 -1.54 0.33 -14.64
CA THR A 92 -0.63 -0.77 -14.30
C THR A 92 -0.54 -1.03 -12.79
N LEU A 93 -0.55 0.03 -11.95
CA LEU A 93 -0.48 -0.15 -10.49
C LEU A 93 -1.77 -0.78 -9.94
N ARG A 94 -2.93 -0.37 -10.46
CA ARG A 94 -4.22 -1.01 -10.12
C ARG A 94 -4.20 -2.49 -10.49
N HIS A 95 -3.73 -2.83 -11.71
CA HIS A 95 -3.61 -4.22 -12.15
C HIS A 95 -2.64 -5.03 -11.26
N ALA A 96 -1.46 -4.49 -10.94
CA ALA A 96 -0.49 -5.14 -10.06
C ALA A 96 -1.07 -5.42 -8.66
N ILE A 97 -1.75 -4.42 -8.07
CA ILE A 97 -2.40 -4.57 -6.77
C ILE A 97 -3.55 -5.59 -6.83
N HIS A 98 -4.31 -5.64 -7.94
CA HIS A 98 -5.38 -6.63 -8.12
C HIS A 98 -4.80 -8.05 -8.14
N ARG A 99 -3.79 -8.30 -8.97
CA ARG A 99 -3.10 -9.60 -9.01
C ARG A 99 -2.51 -9.99 -7.66
N PHE A 100 -1.92 -9.03 -6.95
CA PHE A 100 -1.40 -9.23 -5.61
C PHE A 100 -2.48 -9.54 -4.58
N LYS A 101 -3.72 -9.03 -4.76
CA LYS A 101 -4.84 -9.23 -3.83
C LYS A 101 -5.65 -10.50 -4.08
N PHE A 102 -5.85 -10.85 -5.33
CA PHE A 102 -6.86 -11.84 -5.71
C PHE A 102 -6.29 -13.04 -6.45
N ASP A 103 -5.21 -12.87 -7.22
CA ASP A 103 -4.63 -13.96 -8.01
C ASP A 103 -3.51 -14.70 -7.28
N GLY A 104 -3.27 -14.40 -6.00
CA GLY A 104 -2.23 -15.05 -5.19
C GLY A 104 -0.79 -14.77 -5.66
N CYS A 105 -0.57 -13.74 -6.46
CA CYS A 105 0.74 -13.40 -7.02
C CYS A 105 1.64 -12.75 -5.96
N LEU A 106 2.07 -13.54 -4.95
CA LEU A 106 2.85 -13.06 -3.80
C LEU A 106 4.20 -12.47 -4.19
N VAL A 107 4.78 -12.95 -5.28
CA VAL A 107 6.09 -12.47 -5.79
C VAL A 107 6.10 -10.99 -6.20
N LEU A 108 4.92 -10.35 -6.25
CA LEU A 108 4.80 -8.90 -6.44
C LEU A 108 5.09 -8.08 -5.17
N ASP A 109 5.22 -8.71 -3.99
CA ASP A 109 5.53 -8.02 -2.74
C ASP A 109 6.79 -7.17 -2.84
N ARG A 110 7.90 -7.74 -3.34
CA ARG A 110 9.19 -7.06 -3.47
C ARG A 110 9.18 -5.88 -4.45
N PRO A 111 8.72 -6.03 -5.72
CA PRO A 111 8.68 -4.89 -6.64
C PRO A 111 7.74 -3.79 -6.14
N LEU A 112 6.58 -4.13 -5.56
CA LEU A 112 5.67 -3.14 -4.99
C LEU A 112 6.26 -2.44 -3.75
N ALA A 113 6.94 -3.17 -2.88
CA ALA A 113 7.63 -2.58 -1.73
C ALA A 113 8.76 -1.64 -2.17
N ARG A 114 9.54 -1.96 -3.22
CA ARG A 114 10.58 -1.06 -3.77
C ARG A 114 9.98 0.24 -4.31
N LEU A 115 8.86 0.17 -5.02
CA LEU A 115 8.15 1.37 -5.48
C LEU A 115 7.71 2.25 -4.30
N LEU A 116 7.18 1.64 -3.25
CA LEU A 116 6.75 2.34 -2.04
C LEU A 116 7.93 2.92 -1.26
N ASP A 117 9.03 2.19 -1.17
CA ASP A 117 10.26 2.66 -0.53
C ASP A 117 10.83 3.90 -1.23
N THR A 118 10.84 3.90 -2.57
CA THR A 118 11.26 5.05 -3.38
C THR A 118 10.35 6.27 -3.14
N ALA A 119 9.04 6.05 -3.05
CA ALA A 119 8.08 7.12 -2.76
C ALA A 119 8.25 7.67 -1.33
N TRP A 120 8.49 6.80 -0.35
CA TRP A 120 8.75 7.20 1.03
C TRP A 120 9.99 8.08 1.15
N GLN A 121 11.09 7.69 0.50
CA GLN A 121 12.32 8.52 0.49
C GLN A 121 12.06 9.94 -0.04
N ARG A 122 11.20 10.08 -1.04
CA ARG A 122 10.84 11.41 -1.59
C ARG A 122 9.95 12.23 -0.65
N THR A 123 9.01 11.57 0.04
CA THR A 123 8.01 12.26 0.88
C THR A 123 8.58 12.65 2.24
N ALA A 124 9.35 11.78 2.87
CA ALA A 124 9.87 11.98 4.22
C ALA A 124 11.30 11.42 4.37
N PRO A 125 12.30 12.03 3.69
CA PRO A 125 13.66 11.48 3.60
C PRO A 125 14.37 11.40 4.96
N ASN A 126 14.05 12.29 5.89
CA ASN A 126 14.70 12.39 7.21
C ASN A 126 13.83 11.81 8.33
N TRP A 127 12.74 11.13 8.03
CA TRP A 127 11.87 10.55 9.04
C TRP A 127 12.07 9.03 9.11
N THR A 128 12.47 8.55 10.28
CA THR A 128 12.66 7.13 10.55
C THR A 128 11.68 6.69 11.63
N PRO A 129 10.83 5.69 11.37
CA PRO A 129 9.97 5.10 12.39
C PRO A 129 10.76 4.15 13.29
N ASP A 130 10.31 4.03 14.52
CA ASP A 130 10.79 3.01 15.46
C ASP A 130 10.15 1.64 15.12
N LEU A 131 8.98 1.66 14.48
CA LEU A 131 8.18 0.46 14.21
C LEU A 131 7.33 0.61 12.94
N ILE A 132 7.27 -0.44 12.13
CA ILE A 132 6.33 -0.56 11.02
C ILE A 132 5.15 -1.44 11.46
N VAL A 133 3.93 -0.92 11.26
CA VAL A 133 2.70 -1.62 11.65
C VAL A 133 1.80 -1.79 10.42
N PRO A 134 1.53 -3.02 9.98
CA PRO A 134 0.59 -3.27 8.89
C PRO A 134 -0.85 -3.09 9.36
N VAL A 135 -1.70 -2.50 8.53
CA VAL A 135 -3.15 -2.48 8.78
C VAL A 135 -3.68 -3.92 8.79
N PRO A 136 -4.36 -4.36 9.87
CA PRO A 136 -4.86 -5.71 9.96
C PRO A 136 -6.06 -5.94 9.04
N LEU A 137 -6.06 -7.06 8.31
CA LEU A 137 -7.21 -7.50 7.54
C LEU A 137 -8.34 -8.01 8.45
N HIS A 138 -9.56 -7.87 7.96
CA HIS A 138 -10.70 -8.54 8.60
C HIS A 138 -10.55 -10.06 8.51
N PRO A 139 -10.88 -10.86 9.56
CA PRO A 139 -10.73 -12.31 9.56
C PRO A 139 -11.38 -13.02 8.34
N ARG A 140 -12.57 -12.59 7.92
CA ARG A 140 -13.23 -13.11 6.71
C ARG A 140 -12.41 -12.86 5.43
N ARG A 141 -11.74 -11.71 5.32
CA ARG A 141 -10.86 -11.45 4.18
C ARG A 141 -9.57 -12.23 4.26
N LEU A 142 -9.07 -12.47 5.47
CA LEU A 142 -7.89 -13.28 5.66
C LEU A 142 -8.17 -14.75 5.28
N SER A 143 -9.34 -15.29 5.59
CA SER A 143 -9.73 -16.64 5.16
C SER A 143 -9.91 -16.77 3.64
N GLN A 144 -10.36 -15.71 2.96
CA GLN A 144 -10.51 -15.69 1.50
C GLN A 144 -9.18 -15.48 0.76
N ARG A 145 -8.27 -14.69 1.33
CA ARG A 145 -7.01 -14.28 0.68
C ARG A 145 -5.79 -15.06 1.16
N THR A 146 -5.91 -15.81 2.26
CA THR A 146 -4.84 -16.57 2.92
C THR A 146 -3.68 -15.73 3.47
N TYR A 147 -3.57 -14.45 3.12
CA TYR A 147 -2.49 -13.56 3.57
C TYR A 147 -2.94 -12.09 3.67
N ASN A 148 -2.18 -11.31 4.43
CA ASN A 148 -2.34 -9.86 4.55
C ASN A 148 -1.32 -9.14 3.65
N GLN A 149 -1.80 -8.43 2.63
CA GLN A 149 -0.97 -7.68 1.67
C GLN A 149 -0.14 -6.60 2.35
N ALA A 150 -0.76 -5.85 3.27
CA ALA A 150 -0.07 -4.82 4.04
C ALA A 150 1.09 -5.39 4.86
N LEU A 151 0.93 -6.61 5.42
CA LEU A 151 1.98 -7.30 6.15
C LEU A 151 3.15 -7.72 5.25
N LEU A 152 2.89 -8.22 4.05
CA LEU A 152 3.95 -8.61 3.11
C LEU A 152 4.78 -7.38 2.70
N ILE A 153 4.12 -6.27 2.35
CA ILE A 153 4.79 -5.00 2.03
C ILE A 153 5.57 -4.47 3.23
N ALA A 154 4.97 -4.46 4.43
CA ALA A 154 5.62 -4.01 5.66
C ALA A 154 6.90 -4.83 5.95
N ARG A 155 6.87 -6.14 5.75
CA ARG A 155 8.04 -7.02 5.95
C ARG A 155 9.17 -6.71 4.96
N GLU A 156 8.86 -6.47 3.70
CA GLU A 156 9.88 -6.10 2.70
C GLU A 156 10.48 -4.72 3.00
N LEU A 157 9.66 -3.72 3.39
CA LEU A 157 10.14 -2.41 3.83
C LEU A 157 11.01 -2.53 5.10
N GLY A 158 10.54 -3.30 6.09
CA GLY A 158 11.28 -3.52 7.34
C GLY A 158 12.62 -4.18 7.10
N ARG A 159 12.67 -5.16 6.18
CA ARG A 159 13.93 -5.84 5.81
C ARG A 159 14.89 -4.88 5.10
N SER A 160 14.41 -4.10 4.12
CA SER A 160 15.24 -3.18 3.34
C SER A 160 15.81 -2.04 4.18
N ARG A 161 15.05 -1.58 5.19
CA ARG A 161 15.39 -0.45 6.05
C ARG A 161 15.92 -0.84 7.42
N GLN A 162 15.96 -2.13 7.74
CA GLN A 162 16.33 -2.66 9.06
C GLN A 162 15.45 -2.09 10.20
N ILE A 163 14.15 -1.92 9.92
CA ILE A 163 13.16 -1.43 10.88
C ILE A 163 12.27 -2.60 11.32
N PRO A 164 12.02 -2.77 12.63
CA PRO A 164 11.17 -3.84 13.14
C PRO A 164 9.73 -3.71 12.63
N VAL A 165 9.09 -4.86 12.39
CA VAL A 165 7.68 -4.94 11.96
C VAL A 165 6.89 -5.68 13.04
N ASP A 166 5.89 -5.00 13.62
CA ASP A 166 4.98 -5.63 14.57
C ASP A 166 3.59 -5.86 13.93
N ALA A 167 3.36 -7.08 13.48
CA ALA A 167 2.11 -7.49 12.85
C ALA A 167 0.98 -7.75 13.85
N GLN A 168 1.30 -7.79 15.16
CA GLN A 168 0.35 -8.11 16.21
C GLN A 168 -0.03 -6.90 17.06
N LEU A 169 0.69 -5.77 16.94
CA LEU A 169 0.42 -4.58 17.72
C LEU A 169 -1.01 -4.05 17.50
N LEU A 170 -1.42 -3.92 16.25
CA LEU A 170 -2.75 -3.43 15.87
C LEU A 170 -3.62 -4.63 15.45
N VAL A 171 -4.74 -4.82 16.13
CA VAL A 171 -5.66 -5.92 15.86
C VAL A 171 -7.05 -5.40 15.54
N ARG A 172 -7.79 -6.15 14.74
CA ARG A 172 -9.18 -5.83 14.43
C ARG A 172 -10.12 -6.62 15.34
N VAL A 173 -10.70 -5.96 16.32
CA VAL A 173 -11.50 -6.56 17.40
C VAL A 173 -12.98 -6.70 17.10
N ARG A 174 -13.50 -6.00 16.05
CA ARG A 174 -14.92 -6.08 15.66
C ARG A 174 -15.09 -6.54 14.22
N PRO A 175 -16.05 -7.46 13.95
CA PRO A 175 -16.49 -7.71 12.59
C PRO A 175 -17.08 -6.41 12.02
N THR A 176 -16.68 -6.03 10.83
CA THR A 176 -17.27 -4.90 10.11
C THR A 176 -17.79 -5.37 8.77
N VAL A 177 -18.89 -4.82 8.29
CA VAL A 177 -19.46 -5.13 6.99
C VAL A 177 -18.42 -4.82 5.89
N ALA A 178 -18.46 -5.57 4.78
CA ALA A 178 -17.59 -5.29 3.63
C ALA A 178 -17.74 -3.81 3.21
N GLN A 179 -16.59 -3.13 3.00
CA GLN A 179 -16.60 -1.69 2.70
C GLN A 179 -17.04 -1.36 1.26
N ALA A 180 -17.17 -2.38 0.39
CA ALA A 180 -17.71 -2.21 -0.95
C ALA A 180 -19.17 -1.73 -0.85
N GLY A 181 -19.51 -0.67 -1.57
CA GLY A 181 -20.85 -0.06 -1.57
C GLY A 181 -21.19 0.86 -0.40
N LEU A 182 -20.32 1.01 0.62
CA LEU A 182 -20.55 1.96 1.72
C LEU A 182 -20.07 3.37 1.39
N THR A 183 -20.87 4.38 1.72
CA THR A 183 -20.47 5.79 1.70
C THR A 183 -19.33 6.06 2.69
N ALA A 184 -18.60 7.18 2.54
CA ALA A 184 -17.54 7.56 3.46
C ALA A 184 -18.01 7.65 4.93
N ARG A 185 -19.22 8.17 5.16
CA ARG A 185 -19.84 8.29 6.50
C ARG A 185 -20.19 6.92 7.08
N GLU A 186 -20.69 5.99 6.28
CA GLU A 186 -20.98 4.62 6.70
C GLU A 186 -19.69 3.84 6.98
N ARG A 187 -18.63 4.00 6.15
CA ARG A 187 -17.31 3.42 6.41
C ARG A 187 -16.75 3.91 7.74
N HIS A 188 -16.88 5.19 8.05
CA HIS A 188 -16.41 5.74 9.32
C HIS A 188 -17.14 5.12 10.51
N ARG A 189 -18.49 5.09 10.49
CA ARG A 189 -19.30 4.46 11.56
C ARG A 189 -19.01 2.96 11.72
N ASN A 190 -18.82 2.26 10.61
CA ASN A 190 -18.53 0.83 10.58
C ASN A 190 -17.17 0.49 11.21
N LEU A 191 -16.17 1.39 11.10
CA LEU A 191 -14.80 1.16 11.58
C LEU A 191 -14.53 1.76 12.97
N LEU A 192 -15.42 2.61 13.52
CA LEU A 192 -15.25 3.16 14.87
C LEU A 192 -15.16 2.04 15.90
N GLY A 193 -14.05 2.01 16.69
CA GLY A 193 -13.77 0.97 17.68
C GLY A 193 -13.52 -0.43 17.07
N ALA A 194 -13.21 -0.50 15.76
CA ALA A 194 -12.89 -1.77 15.11
C ALA A 194 -11.45 -2.21 15.34
N PHE A 195 -10.58 -1.30 15.75
CA PHE A 195 -9.16 -1.56 15.98
C PHE A 195 -8.79 -1.30 17.43
N ALA A 196 -7.92 -2.13 17.97
CA ALA A 196 -7.33 -1.98 19.30
C ALA A 196 -5.84 -2.37 19.24
N LEU A 197 -5.06 -1.92 20.21
CA LEU A 197 -3.69 -2.32 20.37
C LEU A 197 -3.60 -3.48 21.38
N THR A 198 -2.61 -4.33 21.20
CA THR A 198 -2.32 -5.47 22.09
C THR A 198 -1.43 -5.07 23.27
N ARG A 199 -0.76 -3.92 23.18
CA ARG A 199 0.06 -3.31 24.22
C ARG A 199 0.10 -1.79 24.09
N PRO A 200 0.34 -1.05 25.17
CA PRO A 200 0.56 0.39 25.09
C PRO A 200 1.87 0.72 24.35
N LEU A 201 1.98 1.97 23.94
CA LEU A 201 3.14 2.60 23.33
C LEU A 201 3.73 3.65 24.27
N SER A 202 5.00 4.02 24.05
CA SER A 202 5.75 4.95 24.90
C SER A 202 6.35 6.11 24.10
N GLY A 203 5.64 6.60 23.09
CA GLY A 203 6.07 7.70 22.23
C GLY A 203 6.71 7.25 20.92
N GLU A 204 6.61 5.97 20.55
CA GLU A 204 7.21 5.44 19.32
C GLU A 204 6.64 6.14 18.09
N LYS A 205 7.51 6.37 17.11
CA LYS A 205 7.16 6.79 15.75
C LYS A 205 6.73 5.56 14.94
N ILE A 206 5.52 5.57 14.44
CA ILE A 206 4.91 4.42 13.76
C ILE A 206 4.76 4.71 12.27
N LEU A 207 5.23 3.82 11.41
CA LEU A 207 4.84 3.77 10.00
C LEU A 207 3.69 2.78 9.82
N LEU A 208 2.49 3.29 9.61
CA LEU A 208 1.31 2.48 9.29
C LEU A 208 1.33 2.13 7.79
N VAL A 209 1.29 0.85 7.44
CA VAL A 209 1.33 0.37 6.06
C VAL A 209 -0.02 -0.22 5.66
N ASP A 210 -0.55 0.20 4.50
CA ASP A 210 -1.75 -0.37 3.88
C ASP A 210 -1.54 -0.55 2.37
N ASP A 211 -2.44 -1.23 1.69
CA ASP A 211 -2.35 -1.45 0.25
C ASP A 211 -2.89 -0.27 -0.57
N VAL A 212 -4.12 0.20 -0.31
CA VAL A 212 -4.77 1.28 -1.08
C VAL A 212 -5.48 2.25 -0.16
N MET A 213 -5.16 3.52 -0.28
CA MET A 213 -5.90 4.59 0.36
C MET A 213 -6.93 5.19 -0.59
N THR A 214 -8.21 4.93 -0.35
CA THR A 214 -9.33 5.55 -1.05
C THR A 214 -9.78 6.84 -0.34
N THR A 215 -10.63 6.74 0.68
CA THR A 215 -11.06 7.87 1.52
C THR A 215 -10.08 8.18 2.65
N GLY A 216 -9.18 7.26 2.98
CA GLY A 216 -8.29 7.37 4.13
C GLY A 216 -8.95 7.03 5.48
N THR A 217 -10.22 6.60 5.48
CA THR A 217 -10.96 6.28 6.71
C THR A 217 -10.26 5.23 7.56
N THR A 218 -9.75 4.14 6.96
CA THR A 218 -9.02 3.09 7.68
C THR A 218 -7.77 3.66 8.36
N ALA A 219 -6.94 4.39 7.61
CA ALA A 219 -5.72 5.00 8.14
C ALA A 219 -6.00 5.99 9.27
N ARG A 220 -7.07 6.81 9.15
CA ARG A 220 -7.50 7.74 10.21
C ARG A 220 -7.84 7.02 11.51
N ILE A 221 -8.64 5.96 11.43
CA ILE A 221 -9.09 5.21 12.61
C ILE A 221 -7.93 4.43 13.24
N CYS A 222 -7.08 3.80 12.42
CA CYS A 222 -5.88 3.13 12.92
C CYS A 222 -4.91 4.12 13.60
N ALA A 223 -4.66 5.28 12.99
CA ALA A 223 -3.80 6.31 13.59
C ALA A 223 -4.38 6.87 14.90
N THR A 224 -5.72 7.08 14.96
CA THR A 224 -6.38 7.49 16.19
C THR A 224 -6.22 6.44 17.30
N ALA A 225 -6.35 5.15 16.98
CA ALA A 225 -6.14 4.08 17.95
C ALA A 225 -4.66 4.03 18.43
N LEU A 226 -3.69 4.19 17.51
CA LEU A 226 -2.26 4.23 17.85
C LEU A 226 -1.93 5.40 18.78
N HIS A 227 -2.42 6.61 18.50
CA HIS A 227 -2.23 7.77 19.39
C HIS A 227 -2.94 7.63 20.73
N GLY A 228 -4.13 7.03 20.76
CA GLY A 228 -4.87 6.77 21.99
C GLY A 228 -4.12 5.86 22.97
N GLU A 229 -3.21 5.03 22.46
CA GLU A 229 -2.37 4.10 23.22
C GLU A 229 -0.90 4.57 23.32
N GLY A 230 -0.61 5.84 23.02
CA GLY A 230 0.67 6.48 23.32
C GLY A 230 1.65 6.57 22.16
N ALA A 231 1.26 6.39 20.90
CA ALA A 231 2.14 6.66 19.77
C ALA A 231 2.57 8.14 19.74
N GLY A 232 3.85 8.42 19.50
CA GLY A 232 4.39 9.78 19.39
C GLY A 232 4.03 10.43 18.05
N GLU A 233 4.33 9.77 16.97
CA GLU A 233 4.02 10.23 15.62
C GLU A 233 3.62 9.06 14.72
N VAL A 234 2.65 9.30 13.83
CA VAL A 234 2.20 8.29 12.86
C VAL A 234 2.35 8.84 11.44
N GLY A 235 3.18 8.16 10.63
CA GLY A 235 3.21 8.31 9.17
C GLY A 235 2.43 7.19 8.51
N VAL A 236 1.96 7.39 7.29
CA VAL A 236 1.21 6.38 6.52
C VAL A 236 1.91 6.10 5.20
N ALA A 237 2.08 4.83 4.85
CA ALA A 237 2.61 4.40 3.57
C ALA A 237 1.63 3.45 2.88
N VAL A 238 1.27 3.75 1.62
CA VAL A 238 0.33 2.94 0.83
C VAL A 238 0.88 2.68 -0.57
N LEU A 239 0.56 1.52 -1.16
CA LEU A 239 0.95 1.26 -2.55
C LEU A 239 0.26 2.23 -3.50
N ALA A 240 -1.02 2.54 -3.28
CA ALA A 240 -1.72 3.42 -4.19
C ALA A 240 -2.69 4.38 -3.50
N ARG A 241 -2.82 5.58 -4.09
CA ARG A 241 -3.79 6.59 -3.70
C ARG A 241 -4.85 6.75 -4.80
N ALA A 242 -6.12 6.59 -4.46
CA ALA A 242 -7.21 6.81 -5.40
C ALA A 242 -7.54 8.30 -5.53
N ARG A 243 -7.87 8.75 -6.74
CA ARG A 243 -8.41 10.11 -6.99
C ARG A 243 -9.85 10.21 -6.44
N ARG A 244 -10.28 11.42 -6.12
CA ARG A 244 -11.63 11.64 -5.59
C ARG A 244 -12.73 11.28 -6.61
N ASN A 245 -12.51 11.51 -7.89
CA ASN A 245 -13.49 11.23 -8.96
C ASN A 245 -13.57 9.74 -9.34
N SER A 246 -12.53 8.95 -9.07
CA SER A 246 -12.57 7.50 -9.28
C SER A 246 -13.37 6.75 -8.20
N LEU A 247 -13.73 7.43 -7.09
CA LEU A 247 -14.58 6.83 -6.06
C LEU A 247 -16.01 6.56 -6.56
N LEU A 248 -16.53 7.41 -7.44
CA LEU A 248 -17.86 7.21 -8.08
C LEU A 248 -17.84 6.05 -9.09
N GLY A 249 -16.73 5.80 -9.76
CA GLY A 249 -16.56 4.68 -10.70
C GLY A 249 -16.20 3.35 -10.04
N LEU A 250 -15.48 3.38 -8.91
CA LEU A 250 -15.12 2.17 -8.14
C LEU A 250 -16.33 1.55 -7.43
N GLU A 251 -17.33 2.35 -7.06
CA GLU A 251 -18.58 1.85 -6.50
C GLU A 251 -19.35 0.99 -7.52
N THR A 252 -19.27 1.33 -8.79
CA THR A 252 -19.96 0.59 -9.88
C THR A 252 -19.20 -0.69 -10.27
N THR A 253 -17.88 -0.69 -10.23
CA THR A 253 -17.06 -1.85 -10.64
C THR A 253 -16.96 -2.90 -9.54
N LEU A 254 -16.80 -2.48 -8.28
CA LEU A 254 -16.75 -3.40 -7.13
C LEU A 254 -18.12 -4.02 -6.83
N SER A 255 -19.23 -3.34 -7.16
CA SER A 255 -20.58 -3.91 -7.05
C SER A 255 -20.81 -5.02 -8.06
N ARG A 256 -20.28 -4.89 -9.28
CA ARG A 256 -20.37 -5.94 -10.32
C ARG A 256 -19.52 -7.16 -10.03
N GLU A 257 -18.31 -6.96 -9.47
CA GLU A 257 -17.41 -8.09 -9.13
C GLU A 257 -17.91 -8.89 -7.91
N VAL A 258 -18.77 -8.31 -7.06
CA VAL A 258 -19.39 -9.02 -5.92
C VAL A 258 -20.62 -9.81 -6.37
N GLU A 259 -21.34 -9.37 -7.40
CA GLU A 259 -22.49 -10.09 -7.96
C GLU A 259 -22.06 -11.30 -8.80
N GLU A 260 -20.90 -11.27 -9.48
CA GLU A 260 -20.38 -12.39 -10.28
C GLU A 260 -19.77 -13.53 -9.43
N ILE A 261 -19.43 -13.30 -8.15
CA ILE A 261 -18.85 -14.32 -7.26
C ILE A 261 -19.91 -14.91 -6.31
N GLY A 262 -21.13 -14.38 -6.29
CA GLY A 262 -22.24 -14.78 -5.43
C GLY A 262 -23.36 -15.55 -6.12
N GLY A 263 -23.18 -15.93 -7.39
CA GLY A 263 -24.14 -16.73 -8.17
C GLY A 263 -23.76 -18.20 -8.24
#